data_319ef69f2de9cb72183ded090de4fb0f
#
_entry.id   319ef69f2de9cb72183ded090de4fb0f
#
_cell.length_a   1.000
_cell.length_b   1.000
_cell.length_c   1.000
_cell.angle_alpha   90.00
_cell.angle_beta   90.00
_cell.angle_gamma   90.00
#
_symmetry.space_group_name_H-M   'P 1'
#
loop_
_entity.id
_entity.type
_entity.pdbx_description
1 polymer ?
#
loop_
_entity_poly.entity_id
_entity_poly.type
_entity_poly.pdbx_seq_one_letter_code
_entity_poly.pdbx_strand_id
1 'polypeptide(L)'
;MIEKIKIGNRNIVIRVKKMIVLGIQQFQDPYYQGVAAQLAFFMFLSILPTFILLSQVLGFFSLSLSSIENWVDINISGAGADTLRRMLNYHPSGINSVFLAFTAVWAASRVQFAMIRVTNYTLTDGGMTGEGYVKDRIRSIKTILITVFTVAFALVALVYGPLLLKLIFGKVLGSEITEAAWMALRWPLAAAMYFLMISYNYYVLPSFKVRYRDIVPGSVFASAGFLVVTYVYNVYTQVSQNYTILYGSFSNSVVLMFWFWCVSWVMCLG
;
A
#
# COMPACT_ATOMS: atom_id res chain seq x y z
N MET A 1 -13.64 -5.82 -30.40
CA MET A 1 -13.10 -7.11 -30.91
C MET A 1 -11.91 -7.44 -30.05
N ILE A 2 -12.11 -8.23 -28.99
CA ILE A 2 -11.04 -8.59 -28.05
C ILE A 2 -10.10 -9.54 -28.80
N GLU A 3 -9.02 -9.02 -29.34
CA GLU A 3 -7.94 -9.87 -29.83
C GLU A 3 -7.35 -10.57 -28.61
N LYS A 4 -7.82 -11.80 -28.37
CA LYS A 4 -7.20 -12.71 -27.41
C LYS A 4 -5.70 -12.67 -27.66
N ILE A 5 -4.94 -12.00 -26.81
CA ILE A 5 -3.51 -12.11 -26.78
C ILE A 5 -3.21 -13.58 -26.46
N LYS A 6 -3.18 -14.41 -27.49
CA LYS A 6 -2.59 -15.74 -27.46
C LYS A 6 -1.11 -15.52 -27.23
N ILE A 7 -0.72 -15.43 -25.96
CA ILE A 7 0.67 -15.41 -25.57
C ILE A 7 1.17 -16.83 -25.76
N GLY A 8 1.34 -17.20 -27.03
CA GLY A 8 2.10 -18.37 -27.41
C GLY A 8 3.55 -18.17 -26.99
N ASN A 9 4.21 -19.25 -26.70
CA ASN A 9 5.54 -19.46 -26.11
C ASN A 9 6.71 -18.81 -26.90
N ARG A 10 6.59 -17.58 -27.38
CA ARG A 10 7.64 -16.85 -28.13
C ARG A 10 8.35 -15.85 -27.22
N ASN A 11 9.62 -16.11 -27.05
CA ASN A 11 10.70 -15.28 -26.51
C ASN A 11 10.31 -14.26 -25.42
N ILE A 12 10.77 -14.51 -24.19
CA ILE A 12 10.67 -13.60 -23.02
C ILE A 12 11.03 -12.15 -23.41
N VAL A 13 12.03 -11.96 -24.29
CA VAL A 13 12.46 -10.65 -24.80
C VAL A 13 11.33 -9.89 -25.51
N ILE A 14 10.54 -10.59 -26.33
CA ILE A 14 9.41 -9.95 -27.06
C ILE A 14 8.32 -9.52 -26.06
N ARG A 15 8.07 -10.34 -25.04
CA ARG A 15 7.10 -10.00 -23.98
C ARG A 15 7.54 -8.76 -23.19
N VAL A 16 8.79 -8.74 -22.74
CA VAL A 16 9.36 -7.61 -22.01
C VAL A 16 9.33 -6.34 -22.86
N LYS A 17 9.74 -6.42 -24.14
CA LYS A 17 9.67 -5.28 -25.06
C LYS A 17 8.23 -4.77 -25.22
N LYS A 18 7.25 -5.67 -25.38
CA LYS A 18 5.82 -5.29 -25.47
C LYS A 18 5.32 -4.64 -24.19
N MET A 19 5.68 -5.16 -23.01
CA MET A 19 5.32 -4.56 -21.73
C MET A 19 5.91 -3.14 -21.58
N ILE A 20 7.18 -2.94 -21.97
CA ILE A 20 7.80 -1.60 -21.93
C ILE A 20 7.08 -0.63 -22.86
N VAL A 21 6.75 -1.04 -24.09
CA VAL A 21 6.03 -0.18 -25.04
C VAL A 21 4.65 0.18 -24.52
N LEU A 22 3.89 -0.80 -23.98
CA LEU A 22 2.58 -0.54 -23.36
C LEU A 22 2.70 0.39 -22.16
N GLY A 23 3.71 0.22 -21.30
CA GLY A 23 3.95 1.11 -20.17
C GLY A 23 4.25 2.54 -20.60
N ILE A 24 5.04 2.74 -21.67
CA ILE A 24 5.31 4.08 -22.23
C ILE A 24 4.03 4.69 -22.79
N GLN A 25 3.20 3.93 -23.50
CA GLN A 25 1.91 4.41 -24.02
C GLN A 25 0.96 4.81 -22.89
N GLN A 26 0.85 4.00 -21.83
CA GLN A 26 0.05 4.35 -20.65
C GLN A 26 0.57 5.60 -19.95
N PHE A 27 1.90 5.77 -19.86
CA PHE A 27 2.50 6.96 -19.26
C PHE A 27 2.18 8.24 -20.04
N GLN A 28 2.04 8.17 -21.36
CA GLN A 28 1.69 9.28 -22.23
C GLN A 28 0.18 9.56 -22.29
N ASP A 29 -0.65 8.59 -21.88
CA ASP A 29 -2.10 8.72 -21.94
C ASP A 29 -2.63 9.67 -20.84
N PRO A 30 -3.34 10.77 -21.20
CA PRO A 30 -3.90 11.73 -20.25
C PRO A 30 -4.84 11.10 -19.21
N TYR A 31 -5.51 10.00 -19.54
CA TYR A 31 -6.37 9.29 -18.60
C TYR A 31 -5.58 8.76 -17.40
N TYR A 32 -4.48 8.03 -17.66
CA TYR A 32 -3.64 7.48 -16.58
C TYR A 32 -2.94 8.57 -15.77
N GLN A 33 -2.54 9.67 -16.42
CA GLN A 33 -1.99 10.84 -15.72
C GLN A 33 -3.00 11.42 -14.73
N GLY A 34 -4.25 11.59 -15.15
CA GLY A 34 -5.34 12.06 -14.31
C GLY A 34 -5.64 11.09 -13.16
N VAL A 35 -5.66 9.79 -13.45
CA VAL A 35 -5.90 8.75 -12.43
C VAL A 35 -4.76 8.69 -11.42
N ALA A 36 -3.50 8.75 -11.84
CA ALA A 36 -2.36 8.75 -10.93
C ALA A 36 -2.40 9.95 -9.97
N ALA A 37 -2.75 11.14 -10.47
CA ALA A 37 -2.94 12.32 -9.64
C ALA A 37 -4.14 12.17 -8.67
N GLN A 38 -5.25 11.61 -9.14
CA GLN A 38 -6.43 11.34 -8.32
C GLN A 38 -6.12 10.33 -7.20
N LEU A 39 -5.40 9.26 -7.51
CA LEU A 39 -4.97 8.27 -6.53
C LEU A 39 -4.05 8.89 -5.49
N ALA A 40 -3.05 9.68 -5.90
CA ALA A 40 -2.14 10.37 -5.00
C ALA A 40 -2.89 11.29 -4.03
N PHE A 41 -3.87 12.04 -4.53
CA PHE A 41 -4.72 12.89 -3.70
C PHE A 41 -5.54 12.09 -2.69
N PHE A 42 -6.19 11.00 -3.11
CA PHE A 42 -6.95 10.15 -2.19
C PHE A 42 -6.05 9.40 -1.21
N MET A 43 -4.86 8.94 -1.61
CA MET A 43 -3.87 8.36 -0.69
C MET A 43 -3.48 9.37 0.39
N PHE A 44 -3.18 10.61 0.00
CA PHE A 44 -2.84 11.67 0.94
C PHE A 44 -3.98 11.95 1.92
N LEU A 45 -5.21 12.13 1.43
CA LEU A 45 -6.38 12.35 2.29
C LEU A 45 -6.72 11.15 3.19
N SER A 46 -6.41 9.93 2.75
CA SER A 46 -6.72 8.72 3.50
C SER A 46 -5.68 8.37 4.58
N ILE A 47 -4.55 9.08 4.66
CA ILE A 47 -3.52 8.82 5.67
C ILE A 47 -4.12 8.82 7.06
N LEU A 48 -4.75 9.92 7.47
CA LEU A 48 -5.30 10.10 8.80
C LEU A 48 -6.39 9.06 9.12
N PRO A 49 -7.41 8.89 8.26
CA PRO A 49 -8.40 7.84 8.45
C PRO A 49 -7.82 6.43 8.52
N THR A 50 -6.80 6.13 7.71
CA THR A 50 -6.17 4.80 7.72
C THR A 50 -5.42 4.55 9.02
N PHE A 51 -4.73 5.55 9.57
CA PHE A 51 -4.08 5.43 10.88
C PHE A 51 -5.09 5.20 12.01
N ILE A 52 -6.23 5.88 11.99
CA ILE A 52 -7.31 5.65 12.97
C ILE A 52 -7.83 4.21 12.88
N LEU A 53 -8.08 3.71 11.67
CA LEU A 53 -8.51 2.32 11.48
C LEU A 53 -7.44 1.33 11.94
N LEU A 54 -6.19 1.59 11.60
CA LEU A 54 -5.07 0.74 11.98
C LEU A 54 -4.91 0.68 13.50
N SER A 55 -4.98 1.82 14.20
CA SER A 55 -4.89 1.87 15.66
C SER A 55 -6.03 1.09 16.33
N GLN A 56 -7.25 1.18 15.81
CA GLN A 56 -8.39 0.41 16.32
C GLN A 56 -8.19 -1.10 16.11
N VAL A 57 -7.74 -1.50 14.92
CA VAL A 57 -7.46 -2.93 14.62
C VAL A 57 -6.33 -3.46 15.53
N LEU A 58 -5.25 -2.71 15.70
CA LEU A 58 -4.15 -3.09 16.58
C LEU A 58 -4.60 -3.17 18.05
N GLY A 59 -5.51 -2.31 18.49
CA GLY A 59 -6.11 -2.36 19.81
C GLY A 59 -6.82 -3.69 20.13
N PHE A 60 -7.45 -4.35 19.14
CA PHE A 60 -8.03 -5.68 19.31
C PHE A 60 -6.99 -6.76 19.66
N PHE A 61 -5.76 -6.59 19.24
CA PHE A 61 -4.66 -7.53 19.54
C PHE A 61 -3.99 -7.25 20.89
N SER A 62 -4.51 -6.33 21.70
CA SER A 62 -3.92 -5.89 22.98
C SER A 62 -2.45 -5.49 22.84
N LEU A 63 -2.07 -5.01 21.67
CA LEU A 63 -0.72 -4.56 21.39
C LEU A 63 -0.49 -3.23 22.09
N SER A 64 0.54 -3.17 22.92
CA SER A 64 1.04 -1.88 23.36
C SER A 64 1.55 -1.13 22.12
N LEU A 65 0.95 0.00 21.82
CA LEU A 65 1.37 0.86 20.71
C LEU A 65 2.78 1.45 20.95
N SER A 66 3.36 1.21 22.11
CA SER A 66 4.70 1.66 22.50
C SER A 66 5.79 1.28 21.50
N SER A 67 5.71 0.12 20.87
CA SER A 67 6.69 -0.26 19.84
C SER A 67 6.55 0.59 18.55
N ILE A 68 5.33 0.97 18.21
CA ILE A 68 5.06 1.85 17.05
C ILE A 68 5.41 3.29 17.42
N GLU A 69 5.10 3.71 18.64
CA GLU A 69 5.49 5.02 19.18
C GLU A 69 7.01 5.18 19.20
N ASN A 70 7.75 4.20 19.71
CA ASN A 70 9.20 4.21 19.68
C ASN A 70 9.76 4.26 18.26
N TRP A 71 9.14 3.54 17.32
CA TRP A 71 9.53 3.62 15.91
C TRP A 71 9.28 5.02 15.32
N VAL A 72 8.13 5.63 15.63
CA VAL A 72 7.81 7.01 15.22
C VAL A 72 8.83 7.97 15.80
N ASP A 73 9.21 7.82 17.06
CA ASP A 73 10.15 8.68 17.75
C ASP A 73 11.57 8.64 17.15
N ILE A 74 11.97 7.46 16.70
CA ILE A 74 13.29 7.27 16.07
C ILE A 74 13.32 7.80 14.64
N ASN A 75 12.22 7.64 13.89
CA ASN A 75 12.22 7.86 12.44
C ASN A 75 11.51 9.15 11.99
N ILE A 76 10.69 9.75 12.85
CA ILE A 76 9.90 10.94 12.53
C ILE A 76 10.13 12.00 13.61
N SER A 77 10.54 13.19 13.19
CA SER A 77 10.83 14.30 14.11
C SER A 77 9.81 15.43 14.01
N GLY A 78 9.63 16.19 15.10
CA GLY A 78 8.84 17.41 15.13
C GLY A 78 7.32 17.21 15.16
N ALA A 79 6.56 18.20 14.68
CA ALA A 79 5.09 18.23 14.74
C ALA A 79 4.39 17.02 14.11
N GLY A 80 5.05 16.34 13.15
CA GLY A 80 4.54 15.12 12.53
C GLY A 80 4.49 13.95 13.51
N ALA A 81 5.53 13.77 14.33
CA ALA A 81 5.59 12.73 15.35
C ALA A 81 4.49 12.92 16.41
N ASP A 82 4.32 14.15 16.90
CA ASP A 82 3.28 14.47 17.88
C ASP A 82 1.86 14.25 17.33
N THR A 83 1.66 14.57 16.07
CA THR A 83 0.36 14.32 15.41
C THR A 83 0.08 12.84 15.30
N LEU A 84 1.07 12.04 14.86
CA LEU A 84 0.94 10.58 14.77
C LEU A 84 0.72 9.94 16.14
N ARG A 85 1.44 10.37 17.20
CA ARG A 85 1.22 9.88 18.58
C ARG A 85 -0.22 10.17 19.05
N ARG A 86 -0.71 11.41 18.86
CA ARG A 86 -2.09 11.76 19.23
C ARG A 86 -3.11 10.90 18.49
N MET A 87 -2.85 10.53 17.22
CA MET A 87 -3.71 9.66 16.44
C MET A 87 -3.66 8.22 16.89
N LEU A 88 -2.48 7.69 17.17
CA LEU A 88 -2.30 6.34 17.69
C LEU A 88 -2.96 6.17 19.07
N ASN A 89 -2.86 7.20 19.92
CA ASN A 89 -3.44 7.21 21.27
C ASN A 89 -4.90 7.72 21.30
N TYR A 90 -5.49 7.98 20.13
CA TYR A 90 -6.87 8.44 20.07
C TYR A 90 -7.83 7.26 20.24
N HIS A 91 -8.40 7.14 21.43
CA HIS A 91 -9.42 6.16 21.78
C HIS A 91 -10.78 6.84 21.93
N PRO A 92 -11.52 7.05 20.83
CA PRO A 92 -12.86 7.62 20.93
C PRO A 92 -13.78 6.65 21.68
N SER A 93 -14.60 7.18 22.58
CA SER A 93 -15.56 6.38 23.33
C SER A 93 -16.99 6.57 22.82
N GLY A 94 -17.80 5.52 22.93
CA GLY A 94 -19.22 5.56 22.63
C GLY A 94 -19.54 5.74 21.14
N ILE A 95 -20.64 6.46 20.85
CA ILE A 95 -21.20 6.65 19.51
C ILE A 95 -20.24 7.39 18.56
N ASN A 96 -19.38 8.27 19.12
CA ASN A 96 -18.37 8.99 18.34
C ASN A 96 -17.32 8.06 17.73
N SER A 97 -16.99 6.95 18.41
CA SER A 97 -16.09 5.93 17.89
C SER A 97 -16.65 5.29 16.63
N VAL A 98 -17.93 4.92 16.64
CA VAL A 98 -18.60 4.29 15.50
C VAL A 98 -18.66 5.25 14.30
N PHE A 99 -19.03 6.52 14.55
CA PHE A 99 -19.08 7.53 13.50
C PHE A 99 -17.71 7.80 12.89
N LEU A 100 -16.67 7.92 13.71
CA LEU A 100 -15.29 8.11 13.24
C LEU A 100 -14.79 6.89 12.47
N ALA A 101 -15.03 5.66 12.95
CA ALA A 101 -14.69 4.45 12.23
C ALA A 101 -15.39 4.38 10.86
N PHE A 102 -16.66 4.71 10.79
CA PHE A 102 -17.41 4.74 9.53
C PHE A 102 -16.84 5.79 8.55
N THR A 103 -16.59 7.01 9.00
CA THR A 103 -16.00 8.06 8.16
C THR A 103 -14.58 7.72 7.72
N ALA A 104 -13.80 7.07 8.60
CA ALA A 104 -12.45 6.59 8.28
C ALA A 104 -12.47 5.50 7.20
N VAL A 105 -13.32 4.48 7.35
CA VAL A 105 -13.52 3.43 6.33
C VAL A 105 -13.96 4.05 5.01
N TRP A 106 -14.92 4.97 5.06
CA TRP A 106 -15.43 5.65 3.87
C TRP A 106 -14.34 6.43 3.15
N ALA A 107 -13.55 7.23 3.85
CA ALA A 107 -12.47 8.03 3.29
C ALA A 107 -11.34 7.14 2.72
N ALA A 108 -10.86 6.17 3.50
CA ALA A 108 -9.80 5.25 3.08
C ALA A 108 -10.20 4.41 1.86
N SER A 109 -11.48 4.00 1.77
CA SER A 109 -11.97 3.24 0.62
C SER A 109 -12.00 4.01 -0.70
N ARG A 110 -11.79 5.34 -0.69
CA ARG A 110 -11.71 6.16 -1.91
C ARG A 110 -10.56 5.74 -2.82
N VAL A 111 -9.42 5.38 -2.24
CA VAL A 111 -8.26 4.88 -2.99
C VAL A 111 -8.63 3.59 -3.74
N GLN A 112 -9.23 2.63 -3.03
CA GLN A 112 -9.65 1.35 -3.61
C GLN A 112 -10.72 1.54 -4.68
N PHE A 113 -11.65 2.48 -4.48
CA PHE A 113 -12.67 2.82 -5.47
C PHE A 113 -12.06 3.37 -6.77
N ALA A 114 -11.06 4.25 -6.67
CA ALA A 114 -10.34 4.76 -7.83
C ALA A 114 -9.53 3.65 -8.53
N MET A 115 -8.89 2.75 -7.74
CA MET A 115 -8.17 1.58 -8.28
C MET A 115 -9.09 0.62 -9.04
N ILE A 116 -10.32 0.35 -8.55
CA ILE A 116 -11.32 -0.47 -9.28
C ILE A 116 -11.56 0.12 -10.66
N ARG A 117 -11.74 1.43 -10.75
CA ARG A 117 -12.04 2.10 -12.02
C ARG A 117 -10.89 2.02 -13.01
N VAL A 118 -9.66 2.31 -12.59
CA VAL A 118 -8.50 2.23 -13.48
C VAL A 118 -8.20 0.80 -13.90
N THR A 119 -8.32 -0.16 -12.99
CA THR A 119 -8.10 -1.58 -13.31
C THR A 119 -9.10 -2.07 -14.35
N ASN A 120 -10.39 -1.75 -14.19
CA ASN A 120 -11.40 -2.11 -15.18
C ASN A 120 -11.15 -1.43 -16.53
N TYR A 121 -10.83 -0.14 -16.52
CA TYR A 121 -10.50 0.63 -17.73
C TYR A 121 -9.32 0.00 -18.47
N THR A 122 -8.24 -0.32 -17.77
CA THR A 122 -7.04 -0.94 -18.34
C THR A 122 -7.32 -2.31 -18.94
N LEU A 123 -8.08 -3.16 -18.23
CA LEU A 123 -8.35 -4.52 -18.64
C LEU A 123 -9.42 -4.63 -19.74
N THR A 124 -10.18 -3.56 -19.99
CA THR A 124 -11.22 -3.50 -21.03
C THR A 124 -10.88 -2.55 -22.18
N ASP A 125 -9.63 -2.09 -22.28
CA ASP A 125 -9.19 -1.12 -23.31
C ASP A 125 -10.12 0.12 -23.35
N GLY A 126 -10.49 0.64 -22.18
CA GLY A 126 -11.36 1.81 -22.06
C GLY A 126 -12.85 1.55 -22.13
N GLY A 127 -13.27 0.28 -22.33
CA GLY A 127 -14.68 -0.07 -22.52
C GLY A 127 -15.55 -0.01 -21.26
N MET A 128 -14.96 -0.17 -20.07
CA MET A 128 -15.72 -0.23 -18.83
C MET A 128 -14.88 0.32 -17.65
N THR A 129 -15.51 1.13 -16.79
CA THR A 129 -14.86 1.63 -15.57
C THR A 129 -15.34 0.93 -14.29
N GLY A 130 -16.41 0.14 -14.34
CA GLY A 130 -16.96 -0.58 -13.20
C GLY A 130 -18.34 -1.17 -13.47
N GLU A 131 -18.89 -1.90 -12.50
CA GLU A 131 -20.22 -2.52 -12.54
C GLU A 131 -21.33 -1.60 -11.99
N GLY A 132 -20.98 -0.38 -11.61
CA GLY A 132 -21.90 0.59 -11.02
C GLY A 132 -21.46 1.03 -9.62
N TYR A 133 -21.86 2.27 -9.28
CA TYR A 133 -21.40 2.95 -8.08
C TYR A 133 -21.54 2.13 -6.79
N VAL A 134 -22.72 1.52 -6.56
CA VAL A 134 -23.01 0.79 -5.32
C VAL A 134 -22.16 -0.48 -5.18
N LYS A 135 -22.09 -1.27 -6.26
CA LYS A 135 -21.29 -2.51 -6.26
C LYS A 135 -19.80 -2.22 -6.05
N ASP A 136 -19.27 -1.27 -6.81
CA ASP A 136 -17.87 -0.87 -6.71
C ASP A 136 -17.56 -0.25 -5.34
N ARG A 137 -18.53 0.45 -4.74
CA ARG A 137 -18.38 1.01 -3.40
C ARG A 137 -18.30 -0.07 -2.33
N ILE A 138 -19.19 -1.07 -2.37
CA ILE A 138 -19.16 -2.20 -1.45
C ILE A 138 -17.83 -2.97 -1.62
N ARG A 139 -17.39 -3.20 -2.86
CA ARG A 139 -16.12 -3.85 -3.16
C ARG A 139 -14.94 -3.06 -2.58
N SER A 140 -14.90 -1.75 -2.76
CA SER A 140 -13.85 -0.89 -2.24
C SER A 140 -13.77 -0.90 -0.71
N ILE A 141 -14.92 -0.90 -0.01
CA ILE A 141 -14.98 -0.99 1.45
C ILE A 141 -14.46 -2.37 1.93
N LYS A 142 -14.88 -3.45 1.30
CA LYS A 142 -14.38 -4.79 1.64
C LYS A 142 -12.86 -4.89 1.43
N THR A 143 -12.37 -4.39 0.31
CA THR A 143 -10.95 -4.47 -0.04
C THR A 143 -10.10 -3.65 0.92
N ILE A 144 -10.53 -2.42 1.28
CA ILE A 144 -9.76 -1.61 2.23
C ILE A 144 -9.72 -2.24 3.62
N LEU A 145 -10.83 -2.81 4.11
CA LEU A 145 -10.84 -3.50 5.40
C LEU A 145 -9.86 -4.68 5.44
N ILE A 146 -9.85 -5.50 4.39
CA ILE A 146 -8.91 -6.61 4.28
C ILE A 146 -7.47 -6.09 4.18
N THR A 147 -7.23 -5.02 3.42
CA THR A 147 -5.91 -4.40 3.30
C THR A 147 -5.41 -3.88 4.64
N VAL A 148 -6.25 -3.13 5.39
CA VAL A 148 -5.91 -2.62 6.73
C VAL A 148 -5.64 -3.78 7.69
N PHE A 149 -6.48 -4.81 7.67
CA PHE A 149 -6.28 -6.01 8.50
C PHE A 149 -4.97 -6.74 8.15
N THR A 150 -4.65 -6.87 6.86
CA THR A 150 -3.39 -7.49 6.40
C THR A 150 -2.18 -6.68 6.86
N VAL A 151 -2.24 -5.34 6.76
CA VAL A 151 -1.18 -4.45 7.25
C VAL A 151 -1.03 -4.56 8.76
N ALA A 152 -2.13 -4.54 9.51
CA ALA A 152 -2.12 -4.73 10.95
C ALA A 152 -1.48 -6.07 11.33
N PHE A 153 -1.89 -7.16 10.68
CA PHE A 153 -1.32 -8.49 10.90
C PHE A 153 0.18 -8.54 10.56
N ALA A 154 0.61 -7.87 9.48
CA ALA A 154 2.03 -7.77 9.12
C ALA A 154 2.83 -7.04 10.20
N LEU A 155 2.31 -5.94 10.73
CA LEU A 155 2.95 -5.21 11.83
C LEU A 155 3.04 -6.06 13.09
N VAL A 156 1.97 -6.77 13.45
CA VAL A 156 1.96 -7.72 14.56
C VAL A 156 3.03 -8.80 14.36
N ALA A 157 3.07 -9.42 13.18
CA ALA A 157 4.05 -10.45 12.86
C ALA A 157 5.49 -9.92 12.93
N LEU A 158 5.74 -8.69 12.49
CA LEU A 158 7.07 -8.08 12.55
C LEU A 158 7.49 -7.73 13.98
N VAL A 159 6.56 -7.24 14.82
CA VAL A 159 6.85 -6.86 16.21
C VAL A 159 7.03 -8.09 17.09
N TYR A 160 6.14 -9.09 16.97
CA TYR A 160 6.15 -10.30 17.81
C TYR A 160 6.88 -11.49 17.17
N GLY A 161 7.39 -11.34 15.95
CA GLY A 161 8.10 -12.39 15.24
C GLY A 161 9.27 -13.01 16.01
N PRO A 162 10.13 -12.22 16.70
CA PRO A 162 11.20 -12.77 17.56
C PRO A 162 10.64 -13.66 18.66
N LEU A 163 9.56 -13.22 19.31
CA LEU A 163 8.90 -13.99 20.38
C LEU A 163 8.30 -15.30 19.85
N LEU A 164 7.62 -15.23 18.70
CA LEU A 164 7.04 -16.41 18.05
C LEU A 164 8.11 -17.41 17.65
N LEU A 165 9.22 -16.96 17.04
CA LEU A 165 10.34 -17.83 16.71
C LEU A 165 10.97 -18.45 17.95
N LYS A 166 11.12 -17.68 19.04
CA LYS A 166 11.64 -18.18 20.31
C LYS A 166 10.72 -19.22 20.94
N LEU A 167 9.40 -19.05 20.88
CA LEU A 167 8.43 -20.02 21.40
C LEU A 167 8.43 -21.31 20.59
N ILE A 168 8.56 -21.23 19.25
CA ILE A 168 8.47 -22.41 18.37
C ILE A 168 9.82 -23.13 18.31
N PHE A 169 10.91 -22.40 18.14
CA PHE A 169 12.24 -22.95 17.86
C PHE A 169 13.27 -22.74 18.96
N GLY A 170 12.99 -21.91 19.99
CA GLY A 170 13.98 -21.53 21.00
C GLY A 170 14.51 -22.67 21.83
N LYS A 171 13.72 -23.76 22.04
CA LYS A 171 14.16 -24.98 22.72
C LYS A 171 15.11 -25.85 21.88
N VAL A 172 15.07 -25.69 20.53
CA VAL A 172 15.84 -26.51 19.58
C VAL A 172 17.08 -25.77 19.09
N LEU A 173 16.97 -24.45 18.83
CA LEU A 173 18.00 -23.67 18.15
C LEU A 173 18.83 -22.78 19.10
N GLY A 174 18.38 -22.55 20.34
CA GLY A 174 18.98 -21.57 21.24
C GLY A 174 18.62 -20.11 20.92
N SER A 175 18.86 -19.19 21.86
CA SER A 175 18.43 -17.79 21.73
C SER A 175 19.20 -17.00 20.67
N GLU A 176 20.52 -17.20 20.56
CA GLU A 176 21.38 -16.45 19.63
C GLU A 176 21.07 -16.79 18.16
N ILE A 177 20.88 -18.08 17.85
CA ILE A 177 20.53 -18.53 16.49
C ILE A 177 19.13 -18.04 16.12
N THR A 178 18.19 -17.98 17.07
CA THR A 178 16.84 -17.50 16.85
C THR A 178 16.82 -16.00 16.51
N GLU A 179 17.63 -15.20 17.18
CA GLU A 179 17.75 -13.76 16.90
C GLU A 179 18.42 -13.49 15.54
N ALA A 180 19.50 -14.22 15.23
CA ALA A 180 20.15 -14.12 13.91
C ALA A 180 19.20 -14.54 12.77
N ALA A 181 18.44 -15.63 12.97
CA ALA A 181 17.42 -16.10 12.04
C ALA A 181 16.32 -15.05 11.83
N TRP A 182 15.88 -14.37 12.90
CA TRP A 182 14.89 -13.31 12.78
C TRP A 182 15.44 -12.10 11.99
N MET A 183 16.67 -11.66 12.25
CA MET A 183 17.29 -10.57 11.50
C MET A 183 17.37 -10.87 10.01
N ALA A 184 17.64 -12.11 9.63
CA ALA A 184 17.66 -12.53 8.23
C ALA A 184 16.26 -12.65 7.61
N LEU A 185 15.27 -13.14 8.40
CA LEU A 185 13.93 -13.49 7.90
C LEU A 185 12.98 -12.30 7.82
N ARG A 186 13.13 -11.28 8.68
CA ARG A 186 12.20 -10.15 8.79
C ARG A 186 12.00 -9.38 7.48
N TRP A 187 13.05 -9.14 6.72
CA TRP A 187 12.97 -8.39 5.47
C TRP A 187 12.33 -9.20 4.32
N PRO A 188 12.72 -10.46 4.06
CA PRO A 188 12.01 -11.32 3.11
C PRO A 188 10.54 -11.52 3.48
N LEU A 189 10.23 -11.69 4.78
CA LEU A 189 8.85 -11.84 5.25
C LEU A 189 8.03 -10.59 4.96
N ALA A 190 8.55 -9.41 5.30
CA ALA A 190 7.89 -8.13 5.02
C ALA A 190 7.65 -7.94 3.52
N ALA A 191 8.65 -8.23 2.68
CA ALA A 191 8.54 -8.16 1.23
C ALA A 191 7.49 -9.15 0.68
N ALA A 192 7.46 -10.37 1.21
CA ALA A 192 6.47 -11.39 0.82
C ALA A 192 5.05 -10.96 1.20
N MET A 193 4.84 -10.46 2.42
CA MET A 193 3.54 -9.97 2.88
C MET A 193 3.06 -8.78 2.04
N TYR A 194 3.96 -7.85 1.72
CA TYR A 194 3.67 -6.72 0.86
C TYR A 194 3.29 -7.17 -0.57
N PHE A 195 4.06 -8.10 -1.14
CA PHE A 195 3.73 -8.70 -2.44
C PHE A 195 2.36 -9.38 -2.43
N LEU A 196 2.05 -10.17 -1.40
CA LEU A 196 0.75 -10.83 -1.25
C LEU A 196 -0.38 -9.82 -1.14
N MET A 197 -0.19 -8.72 -0.42
CA MET A 197 -1.16 -7.64 -0.30
C MET A 197 -1.45 -6.98 -1.66
N ILE A 198 -0.43 -6.67 -2.44
CA ILE A 198 -0.59 -6.10 -3.80
C ILE A 198 -1.28 -7.12 -4.72
N SER A 199 -0.81 -8.37 -4.72
CA SER A 199 -1.41 -9.44 -5.54
C SER A 199 -2.88 -9.65 -5.21
N TYR A 200 -3.24 -9.63 -3.93
CA TYR A 200 -4.63 -9.72 -3.49
C TYR A 200 -5.45 -8.53 -4.00
N ASN A 201 -4.93 -7.31 -3.89
CA ASN A 201 -5.62 -6.13 -4.39
C ASN A 201 -5.87 -6.26 -5.90
N TYR A 202 -4.86 -6.57 -6.70
CA TYR A 202 -5.01 -6.74 -8.15
C TYR A 202 -5.94 -7.90 -8.55
N TYR A 203 -6.06 -8.92 -7.68
CA TYR A 203 -6.99 -10.02 -7.92
C TYR A 203 -8.45 -9.65 -7.65
N VAL A 204 -8.72 -8.83 -6.63
CA VAL A 204 -10.08 -8.52 -6.16
C VAL A 204 -10.65 -7.25 -6.81
N LEU A 205 -9.79 -6.32 -7.24
CA LEU A 205 -10.22 -5.05 -7.82
C LEU A 205 -10.99 -5.17 -9.15
N PRO A 206 -10.59 -6.05 -10.12
CA PRO A 206 -11.33 -6.19 -11.36
C PRO A 206 -12.78 -6.62 -11.14
N SER A 207 -13.70 -6.11 -11.97
CA SER A 207 -15.12 -6.46 -11.91
C SER A 207 -15.41 -7.83 -12.53
N PHE A 208 -14.46 -8.41 -13.24
CA PHE A 208 -14.56 -9.72 -13.87
C PHE A 208 -13.44 -10.65 -13.38
N LYS A 209 -13.64 -11.94 -13.56
CA LYS A 209 -12.69 -12.97 -13.11
C LYS A 209 -11.41 -12.94 -13.95
N VAL A 210 -10.29 -12.61 -13.33
CA VAL A 210 -8.95 -12.68 -13.91
C VAL A 210 -8.23 -13.89 -13.31
N ARG A 211 -7.39 -14.58 -14.10
CA ARG A 211 -6.61 -15.69 -13.56
C ARG A 211 -5.44 -15.13 -12.73
N TYR A 212 -5.23 -15.68 -11.56
CA TYR A 212 -4.16 -15.24 -10.65
C TYR A 212 -2.77 -15.20 -11.32
N ARG A 213 -2.48 -16.17 -12.21
CA ARG A 213 -1.20 -16.22 -12.95
C ARG A 213 -0.96 -15.01 -13.85
N ASP A 214 -2.02 -14.38 -14.34
CA ASP A 214 -1.91 -13.20 -15.22
C ASP A 214 -1.62 -11.92 -14.42
N ILE A 215 -1.90 -11.94 -13.11
CA ILE A 215 -1.70 -10.82 -12.17
C ILE A 215 -0.29 -10.82 -11.56
N VAL A 216 0.31 -12.01 -11.38
CA VAL A 216 1.61 -12.15 -10.70
C VAL A 216 2.71 -11.27 -11.29
N PRO A 217 2.91 -11.18 -12.62
CA PRO A 217 3.95 -10.30 -13.18
C PRO A 217 3.75 -8.84 -12.83
N GLY A 218 2.51 -8.33 -12.91
CA GLY A 218 2.16 -6.96 -12.52
C GLY A 218 2.38 -6.72 -11.03
N SER A 219 2.01 -7.69 -10.18
CA SER A 219 2.22 -7.60 -8.74
C SER A 219 3.72 -7.57 -8.37
N VAL A 220 4.56 -8.35 -9.06
CA VAL A 220 6.03 -8.31 -8.87
C VAL A 220 6.57 -6.95 -9.28
N PHE A 221 6.15 -6.45 -10.45
CA PHE A 221 6.56 -5.12 -10.94
C PHE A 221 6.14 -4.02 -9.97
N ALA A 222 4.89 -4.01 -9.52
CA ALA A 222 4.39 -3.01 -8.59
C ALA A 222 5.09 -3.08 -7.22
N SER A 223 5.35 -4.28 -6.70
CA SER A 223 6.06 -4.47 -5.44
C SER A 223 7.51 -3.98 -5.52
N ALA A 224 8.22 -4.33 -6.58
CA ALA A 224 9.59 -3.87 -6.81
C ALA A 224 9.63 -2.35 -7.03
N GLY A 225 8.74 -1.83 -7.87
CA GLY A 225 8.63 -0.40 -8.16
C GLY A 225 8.33 0.44 -6.91
N PHE A 226 7.45 -0.04 -6.03
CA PHE A 226 7.19 0.62 -4.75
C PHE A 226 8.45 0.69 -3.87
N LEU A 227 9.21 -0.40 -3.77
CA LEU A 227 10.46 -0.40 -2.99
C LEU A 227 11.47 0.59 -3.56
N VAL A 228 11.61 0.64 -4.89
CA VAL A 228 12.49 1.59 -5.57
C VAL A 228 12.05 3.03 -5.33
N VAL A 229 10.76 3.34 -5.52
CA VAL A 229 10.20 4.68 -5.28
C VAL A 229 10.40 5.10 -3.82
N THR A 230 10.16 4.17 -2.87
CA THR A 230 10.36 4.45 -1.44
C THR A 230 11.82 4.68 -1.09
N TYR A 231 12.74 3.91 -1.69
CA TYR A 231 14.17 4.12 -1.51
C TYR A 231 14.62 5.48 -2.05
N VAL A 232 14.22 5.83 -3.26
CA VAL A 232 14.50 7.14 -3.87
C VAL A 232 13.95 8.28 -3.02
N TYR A 233 12.72 8.14 -2.52
CA TYR A 233 12.10 9.10 -1.62
C TYR A 233 12.93 9.29 -0.34
N ASN A 234 13.37 8.20 0.28
CA ASN A 234 14.20 8.25 1.49
C ASN A 234 15.54 8.98 1.25
N VAL A 235 16.25 8.63 0.17
CA VAL A 235 17.48 9.32 -0.22
C VAL A 235 17.23 10.81 -0.46
N TYR A 236 16.15 11.12 -1.18
CA TYR A 236 15.78 12.49 -1.49
C TYR A 236 15.51 13.32 -0.23
N THR A 237 14.75 12.80 0.73
CA THR A 237 14.44 13.50 1.99
C THR A 237 15.65 13.71 2.87
N GLN A 238 16.66 12.83 2.80
CA GLN A 238 17.92 12.99 3.54
C GLN A 238 18.83 14.06 2.94
N VAL A 239 18.87 14.17 1.61
CA VAL A 239 19.78 15.11 0.91
C VAL A 239 19.18 16.51 0.79
N SER A 240 17.88 16.63 0.68
CA SER A 240 17.20 17.87 0.34
C SER A 240 16.69 18.63 1.57
N GLN A 241 17.58 19.29 2.28
CA GLN A 241 17.23 20.18 3.42
C GLN A 241 16.64 21.53 2.96
N ASN A 242 16.77 21.89 1.67
CA ASN A 242 16.43 23.23 1.15
C ASN A 242 14.96 23.44 0.80
N TYR A 243 14.12 22.39 0.85
CA TYR A 243 12.68 22.49 0.53
C TYR A 243 11.91 23.38 1.51
N THR A 244 12.39 23.45 2.75
CA THR A 244 11.78 24.30 3.79
C THR A 244 11.82 25.79 3.42
N ILE A 245 12.77 26.18 2.59
CA ILE A 245 12.93 27.59 2.14
C ILE A 245 11.82 27.95 1.14
N LEU A 246 11.42 27.02 0.24
CA LEU A 246 10.44 27.30 -0.83
C LEU A 246 8.98 27.10 -0.36
N TYR A 247 8.71 26.07 0.43
CA TYR A 247 7.35 25.65 0.81
C TYR A 247 7.06 25.80 2.31
N GLY A 248 8.03 26.24 3.14
CA GLY A 248 7.85 26.42 4.56
C GLY A 248 7.35 25.14 5.26
N SER A 249 6.32 25.29 6.11
CA SER A 249 5.72 24.17 6.85
C SER A 249 5.00 23.14 5.94
N PHE A 250 4.66 23.47 4.70
CA PHE A 250 4.03 22.56 3.75
C PHE A 250 5.02 21.68 2.98
N SER A 251 6.32 21.92 3.12
CA SER A 251 7.37 21.20 2.39
C SER A 251 7.22 19.69 2.47
N ASN A 252 7.07 19.14 3.68
CA ASN A 252 6.93 17.71 3.89
C ASN A 252 5.66 17.13 3.25
N SER A 253 4.56 17.90 3.25
CA SER A 253 3.30 17.48 2.63
C SER A 253 3.41 17.40 1.11
N VAL A 254 4.09 18.36 0.48
CA VAL A 254 4.31 18.38 -0.98
C VAL A 254 5.18 17.21 -1.41
N VAL A 255 6.29 16.97 -0.69
CA VAL A 255 7.19 15.84 -0.98
C VAL A 255 6.48 14.50 -0.81
N LEU A 256 5.65 14.37 0.24
CA LEU A 256 4.84 13.18 0.47
C LEU A 256 3.78 12.98 -0.63
N MET A 257 3.11 14.04 -1.09
CA MET A 257 2.18 13.96 -2.23
C MET A 257 2.88 13.50 -3.50
N PHE A 258 4.10 13.98 -3.75
CA PHE A 258 4.90 13.53 -4.88
C PHE A 258 5.26 12.04 -4.78
N TRP A 259 5.62 11.57 -3.58
CA TRP A 259 5.84 10.14 -3.35
C TRP A 259 4.58 9.31 -3.65
N PHE A 260 3.40 9.74 -3.17
CA PHE A 260 2.15 9.09 -3.51
C PHE A 260 1.85 9.10 -5.01
N TRP A 261 2.21 10.17 -5.70
CA TRP A 261 2.05 10.23 -7.15
C TRP A 261 2.93 9.21 -7.87
N CYS A 262 4.20 9.07 -7.49
CA CYS A 262 5.08 8.04 -8.02
C CYS A 262 4.58 6.62 -7.71
N VAL A 263 4.12 6.37 -6.49
CA VAL A 263 3.53 5.09 -6.08
C VAL A 263 2.27 4.79 -6.91
N SER A 264 1.42 5.79 -7.13
CA SER A 264 0.20 5.64 -7.94
C SER A 264 0.53 5.23 -9.38
N TRP A 265 1.58 5.82 -9.97
CA TRP A 265 2.06 5.42 -11.28
C TRP A 265 2.52 3.97 -11.31
N VAL A 266 3.32 3.56 -10.33
CA VAL A 266 3.76 2.16 -10.22
C VAL A 266 2.57 1.21 -10.12
N MET A 267 1.54 1.58 -9.35
CA MET A 267 0.32 0.78 -9.21
C MET A 267 -0.53 0.74 -10.48
N CYS A 268 -0.55 1.81 -11.29
CA CYS A 268 -1.27 1.84 -12.56
C CYS A 268 -0.57 1.02 -13.66
N LEU A 269 0.77 0.97 -13.62
CA LEU A 269 1.58 0.25 -14.61
C LEU A 269 1.73 -1.25 -14.30
N GLY A 270 1.53 -1.66 -13.06
CA GLY A 270 1.58 -3.06 -12.59
C GLY A 270 0.30 -3.81 -12.84
#